data_24a71de51aa80b42022de9d45444b21d
#
_entry.id   24a71de51aa80b42022de9d45444b21d
#
_cell.length_a   1.000
_cell.length_b   1.000
_cell.length_c   1.000
_cell.angle_alpha   90.00
_cell.angle_beta   90.00
_cell.angle_gamma   90.00
#
_symmetry.space_group_name_H-M   'P 1'
#
loop_
_entity.id
_entity.type
_entity.pdbx_description
1 polymer ?
#
loop_
_entity_poly.entity_id
_entity_poly.type
_entity_poly.pdbx_seq_one_letter_code
_entity_poly.pdbx_strand_id
1 'polypeptide(L)'
;MIDREIKQCLGQMMKGVEVVGAQYDGVRRLYTSHWVTQVSFEEPIVMASVSPKHDTHPLMTAAGEFSVSLLASDQIVEGQYFSYPGRKFRYVGDEYVADWPGDAAGEGGAVGPPVVPNSIAWLRCETFQITPMEDHELFFARVVEVVPNRLKEPPLLYSSRLGWRITGDKAREPGVSIRDQLLDRVTKRFPEND
;
A
#
# COMPACT_ATOMS: atom_id res chain seq x y z
N MET A 1 25.92 5.67 3.68
CA MET A 1 25.57 4.45 2.92
C MET A 1 25.21 3.37 3.94
N ILE A 2 24.02 2.75 3.85
CA ILE A 2 23.58 1.70 4.78
C ILE A 2 24.55 0.51 4.71
N ASP A 3 24.94 0.00 5.88
CA ASP A 3 25.76 -1.20 6.02
C ASP A 3 25.13 -2.41 5.28
N ARG A 4 25.97 -3.29 4.71
CA ARG A 4 25.53 -4.43 3.90
C ARG A 4 24.68 -5.41 4.71
N GLU A 5 25.04 -5.65 5.94
CA GLU A 5 24.34 -6.60 6.81
C GLU A 5 22.95 -6.05 7.21
N ILE A 6 22.88 -4.77 7.57
CA ILE A 6 21.61 -4.07 7.84
C ILE A 6 20.71 -4.15 6.61
N LYS A 7 21.25 -3.86 5.41
CA LYS A 7 20.47 -3.95 4.16
C LYS A 7 19.94 -5.36 3.89
N GLN A 8 20.74 -6.38 4.18
CA GLN A 8 20.32 -7.78 4.02
C GLN A 8 19.20 -8.16 5.01
N CYS A 9 19.30 -7.71 6.27
CA CYS A 9 18.28 -7.96 7.29
C CYS A 9 16.97 -7.23 6.95
N LEU A 10 17.02 -5.93 6.65
CA LEU A 10 15.84 -5.16 6.24
C LEU A 10 15.20 -5.70 4.95
N GLY A 11 16.02 -6.27 4.06
CA GLY A 11 15.55 -6.92 2.84
C GLY A 11 14.69 -8.17 3.05
N GLN A 12 14.67 -8.75 4.26
CA GLN A 12 13.77 -9.87 4.60
C GLN A 12 12.35 -9.42 4.94
N MET A 13 12.13 -8.13 5.20
CA MET A 13 10.81 -7.63 5.54
C MET A 13 9.88 -7.81 4.33
N MET A 14 8.87 -8.66 4.50
CA MET A 14 7.80 -8.83 3.52
C MET A 14 6.83 -7.66 3.61
N LYS A 15 6.44 -7.12 2.46
CA LYS A 15 5.57 -5.95 2.34
C LYS A 15 4.50 -6.21 1.32
N GLY A 16 3.34 -5.55 1.48
CA GLY A 16 2.36 -5.43 0.42
C GLY A 16 2.93 -4.70 -0.79
N VAL A 17 2.27 -4.84 -1.91
CA VAL A 17 2.53 -4.04 -3.10
C VAL A 17 1.31 -3.18 -3.38
N GLU A 18 1.51 -1.90 -3.26
CA GLU A 18 0.50 -0.90 -3.53
C GLU A 18 0.97 0.01 -4.68
N VAL A 19 0.02 0.58 -5.40
CA VAL A 19 0.30 1.70 -6.31
C VAL A 19 -0.39 2.94 -5.77
N VAL A 20 0.41 3.96 -5.51
CA VAL A 20 -0.05 5.26 -5.04
C VAL A 20 -0.26 6.17 -6.24
N GLY A 21 -1.44 6.77 -6.34
CA GLY A 21 -1.80 7.69 -7.40
C GLY A 21 -2.12 9.09 -6.86
N ALA A 22 -1.71 10.12 -7.58
CA ALA A 22 -2.07 11.50 -7.27
C ALA A 22 -2.34 12.30 -8.54
N GLN A 23 -3.18 13.32 -8.39
CA GLN A 23 -3.53 14.24 -9.47
C GLN A 23 -3.56 15.67 -8.94
N TYR A 24 -2.98 16.58 -9.68
CA TYR A 24 -3.06 18.01 -9.44
C TYR A 24 -2.87 18.79 -10.74
N ASP A 25 -3.68 19.83 -10.92
CA ASP A 25 -3.63 20.71 -12.12
C ASP A 25 -3.60 19.95 -13.47
N GLY A 26 -4.48 18.95 -13.59
CA GLY A 26 -4.58 18.11 -14.80
C GLY A 26 -3.44 17.11 -15.00
N VAL A 27 -2.44 17.09 -14.12
CA VAL A 27 -1.32 16.13 -14.17
C VAL A 27 -1.60 14.94 -13.27
N ARG A 28 -1.53 13.73 -13.83
CA ARG A 28 -1.75 12.46 -13.13
C ARG A 28 -0.46 11.66 -13.07
N ARG A 29 -0.14 11.08 -11.90
CA ARG A 29 1.02 10.20 -11.72
C ARG A 29 0.70 9.07 -10.76
N LEU A 30 1.33 7.93 -11.02
CA LEU A 30 1.28 6.76 -10.15
C LEU A 30 2.69 6.23 -9.93
N TYR A 31 2.93 5.61 -8.78
CA TYR A 31 4.17 4.87 -8.52
C TYR A 31 3.89 3.67 -7.63
N THR A 32 4.68 2.60 -7.80
CA THR A 32 4.63 1.42 -6.96
C THR A 32 5.34 1.68 -5.64
N SER A 33 4.65 1.41 -4.56
CA SER A 33 5.16 1.50 -3.20
C SER A 33 5.16 0.14 -2.52
N HIS A 34 6.11 -0.04 -1.61
CA HIS A 34 6.16 -1.13 -0.63
C HIS A 34 6.16 -0.55 0.79
N TRP A 35 5.89 0.73 0.93
CA TRP A 35 5.96 1.49 2.17
C TRP A 35 4.67 2.28 2.41
N VAL A 36 3.55 1.61 2.17
CA VAL A 36 2.24 2.05 2.65
C VAL A 36 1.82 1.08 3.75
N THR A 37 1.33 1.58 4.85
CA THR A 37 0.85 0.74 5.95
C THR A 37 -0.25 1.41 6.74
N GLN A 38 -1.17 0.61 7.28
CA GLN A 38 -2.13 1.06 8.28
C GLN A 38 -1.41 1.33 9.61
N VAL A 39 -1.71 2.45 10.24
CA VAL A 39 -1.07 2.85 11.51
C VAL A 39 -2.06 3.11 12.66
N SER A 40 -3.36 3.02 12.40
CA SER A 40 -4.42 3.16 13.42
C SER A 40 -5.61 2.26 13.11
N PHE A 41 -6.33 1.79 14.15
CA PHE A 41 -7.54 0.98 14.04
C PHE A 41 -8.82 1.81 14.22
N GLU A 42 -8.87 2.74 15.16
CA GLU A 42 -10.09 3.51 15.45
C GLU A 42 -10.37 4.52 14.33
N GLU A 43 -9.40 5.38 14.02
CA GLU A 43 -9.42 6.13 12.77
C GLU A 43 -8.68 5.31 11.71
N PRO A 44 -9.22 5.15 10.49
CA PRO A 44 -8.54 4.45 9.42
C PRO A 44 -7.43 5.31 8.84
N ILE A 45 -6.29 5.32 9.52
CA ILE A 45 -5.11 6.09 9.12
C ILE A 45 -4.12 5.16 8.42
N VAL A 46 -3.62 5.61 7.29
CA VAL A 46 -2.49 5.03 6.58
C VAL A 46 -1.30 5.98 6.58
N MET A 47 -0.11 5.41 6.56
CA MET A 47 1.14 6.13 6.32
C MET A 47 1.74 5.65 5.00
N ALA A 48 2.09 6.60 4.13
CA ALA A 48 2.87 6.35 2.92
C ALA A 48 4.24 7.04 3.04
N SER A 49 5.32 6.28 2.89
CA SER A 49 6.68 6.83 2.83
C SER A 49 7.07 7.08 1.38
N VAL A 50 7.30 8.34 1.03
CA VAL A 50 7.46 8.80 -0.37
C VAL A 50 8.77 9.54 -0.53
N SER A 51 9.57 9.15 -1.52
CA SER A 51 10.77 9.93 -1.85
C SER A 51 10.40 11.19 -2.63
N PRO A 52 10.96 12.37 -2.28
CA PRO A 52 10.76 13.60 -3.05
C PRO A 52 11.24 13.52 -4.51
N LYS A 53 11.97 12.45 -4.86
CA LYS A 53 12.41 12.18 -6.25
C LYS A 53 11.33 11.55 -7.12
N HIS A 54 10.22 11.07 -6.54
CA HIS A 54 9.09 10.57 -7.30
C HIS A 54 8.26 11.70 -7.89
N ASP A 55 7.89 11.58 -9.16
CA ASP A 55 7.03 12.56 -9.86
C ASP A 55 5.65 12.72 -9.19
N THR A 56 5.22 11.74 -8.40
CA THR A 56 3.95 11.76 -7.66
C THR A 56 4.01 12.61 -6.39
N HIS A 57 5.19 12.73 -5.78
CA HIS A 57 5.36 13.46 -4.52
C HIS A 57 4.86 14.92 -4.55
N PRO A 58 5.26 15.78 -5.52
CA PRO A 58 4.77 17.15 -5.58
C PRO A 58 3.25 17.22 -5.82
N LEU A 59 2.66 16.24 -6.52
CA LEU A 59 1.21 16.20 -6.73
C LEU A 59 0.48 15.85 -5.43
N MET A 60 0.97 14.86 -4.67
CA MET A 60 0.42 14.50 -3.36
C MET A 60 0.45 15.69 -2.39
N THR A 61 1.56 16.42 -2.38
CA THR A 61 1.73 17.61 -1.53
C THR A 61 0.77 18.72 -1.92
N ALA A 62 0.62 18.99 -3.22
CA ALA A 62 -0.22 20.06 -3.73
C ALA A 62 -1.72 19.74 -3.64
N ALA A 63 -2.11 18.50 -3.93
CA ALA A 63 -3.50 18.05 -3.86
C ALA A 63 -3.99 17.86 -2.41
N GLY A 64 -3.09 17.51 -1.48
CA GLY A 64 -3.47 17.12 -0.13
C GLY A 64 -4.19 15.76 -0.07
N GLU A 65 -4.28 15.05 -1.20
CA GLU A 65 -4.90 13.74 -1.28
C GLU A 65 -4.15 12.81 -2.24
N PHE A 66 -4.37 11.50 -2.08
CA PHE A 66 -3.85 10.47 -2.97
C PHE A 66 -4.71 9.21 -2.91
N SER A 67 -4.58 8.35 -3.92
CA SER A 67 -5.16 7.00 -3.92
C SER A 67 -4.12 5.95 -3.56
N VAL A 68 -4.61 4.82 -3.03
CA VAL A 68 -3.84 3.60 -2.85
C VAL A 68 -4.60 2.46 -3.53
N SER A 69 -4.00 1.86 -4.55
CA SER A 69 -4.49 0.65 -5.20
C SER A 69 -3.80 -0.56 -4.59
N LEU A 70 -4.55 -1.44 -3.92
CA LEU A 70 -4.03 -2.69 -3.33
C LEU A 70 -3.94 -3.73 -4.43
N LEU A 71 -2.73 -4.07 -4.88
CA LEU A 71 -2.54 -4.98 -6.00
C LEU A 71 -2.82 -6.44 -5.61
N ALA A 72 -3.51 -7.16 -6.50
CA ALA A 72 -3.69 -8.59 -6.42
C ALA A 72 -2.46 -9.35 -6.93
N SER A 73 -2.33 -10.62 -6.57
CA SER A 73 -1.19 -11.48 -6.92
C SER A 73 -0.96 -11.67 -8.42
N ASP A 74 -1.98 -11.46 -9.24
CA ASP A 74 -1.92 -11.53 -10.70
C ASP A 74 -1.49 -10.19 -11.36
N GLN A 75 -1.31 -9.12 -10.58
CA GLN A 75 -0.95 -7.78 -11.05
C GLN A 75 0.55 -7.47 -10.94
N ILE A 76 1.41 -8.44 -11.21
CA ILE A 76 2.87 -8.25 -11.19
C ILE A 76 3.31 -7.26 -12.27
N VAL A 77 2.64 -7.25 -13.42
CA VAL A 77 2.97 -6.37 -14.56
C VAL A 77 2.73 -4.92 -14.17
N GLU A 78 1.60 -4.61 -13.58
CA GLU A 78 1.23 -3.26 -13.11
C GLU A 78 2.19 -2.81 -12.01
N GLY A 79 2.46 -3.69 -11.03
CA GLY A 79 3.43 -3.42 -9.97
C GLY A 79 4.83 -3.11 -10.51
N GLN A 80 5.28 -3.87 -11.49
CA GLN A 80 6.58 -3.65 -12.14
C GLN A 80 6.57 -2.37 -13.01
N TYR A 81 5.47 -2.12 -13.73
CA TYR A 81 5.31 -0.96 -14.59
C TYR A 81 5.51 0.36 -13.83
N PHE A 82 4.84 0.52 -12.70
CA PHE A 82 4.93 1.73 -11.87
C PHE A 82 6.14 1.77 -10.92
N SER A 83 6.96 0.70 -10.86
CA SER A 83 8.16 0.68 -10.01
C SER A 83 9.35 1.46 -10.59
N TYR A 84 9.28 1.83 -11.86
CA TYR A 84 10.33 2.63 -12.51
C TYR A 84 9.96 4.11 -12.43
N PRO A 85 10.64 4.91 -11.59
CA PRO A 85 10.36 6.33 -11.49
C PRO A 85 10.66 7.02 -12.82
N GLY A 86 9.65 7.72 -13.32
CA GLY A 86 9.79 8.72 -14.35
C GLY A 86 9.88 8.20 -15.78
N ARG A 87 10.66 8.36 -16.60
CA ARG A 87 10.66 8.67 -18.03
C ARG A 87 10.45 7.54 -19.03
N LYS A 88 10.76 6.28 -18.71
CA LYS A 88 10.73 5.21 -19.73
C LYS A 88 9.33 4.66 -20.01
N PHE A 89 8.48 4.59 -19.00
CA PHE A 89 7.12 4.03 -19.14
C PHE A 89 6.01 5.08 -19.09
N ARG A 90 6.34 6.35 -18.96
CA ARG A 90 5.39 7.47 -18.84
C ARG A 90 4.32 7.52 -19.95
N TYR A 91 4.56 6.86 -21.07
CA TYR A 91 3.74 6.95 -22.29
C TYR A 91 3.31 5.59 -22.82
N VAL A 92 3.59 4.51 -22.13
CA VAL A 92 3.14 3.18 -22.53
C VAL A 92 1.77 2.94 -21.91
N GLY A 93 0.74 3.28 -22.67
CA GLY A 93 -0.63 2.86 -22.45
C GLY A 93 -1.36 3.39 -21.22
N ASP A 94 -2.53 3.97 -21.44
CA ASP A 94 -3.49 4.29 -20.37
C ASP A 94 -4.17 3.03 -19.82
N GLU A 95 -3.84 1.84 -20.32
CA GLU A 95 -4.45 0.56 -19.94
C GLU A 95 -4.28 0.18 -18.47
N TYR A 96 -3.21 0.70 -17.83
CA TYR A 96 -2.93 0.47 -16.41
C TYR A 96 -3.43 1.59 -15.50
N VAL A 97 -4.11 2.60 -16.06
CA VAL A 97 -4.60 3.75 -15.32
C VAL A 97 -6.10 3.89 -15.52
N ALA A 98 -6.82 3.98 -14.43
CA ALA A 98 -8.26 4.27 -14.43
C ALA A 98 -8.57 5.52 -13.62
N ASP A 99 -9.76 6.09 -13.85
CA ASP A 99 -10.33 7.10 -13.00
C ASP A 99 -10.76 6.49 -11.66
N TRP A 100 -10.94 7.33 -10.65
CA TRP A 100 -11.46 6.91 -9.36
C TRP A 100 -12.84 6.24 -9.54
N PRO A 101 -13.03 5.00 -9.03
CA PRO A 101 -14.26 4.23 -9.27
C PRO A 101 -15.41 4.54 -8.29
N GLY A 102 -15.18 5.39 -7.28
CA GLY A 102 -16.17 5.74 -6.26
C GLY A 102 -17.00 6.97 -6.61
N ASP A 103 -17.86 7.39 -5.68
CA ASP A 103 -18.81 8.50 -5.84
C ASP A 103 -18.15 9.90 -5.71
N ALA A 104 -16.84 9.98 -5.65
CA ALA A 104 -16.09 11.22 -5.47
C ALA A 104 -16.15 12.21 -6.65
N ALA A 105 -17.17 12.12 -7.50
CA ALA A 105 -17.57 13.20 -8.39
C ALA A 105 -18.23 14.30 -7.54
N GLY A 106 -17.40 15.08 -6.83
CA GLY A 106 -17.87 16.30 -6.16
C GLY A 106 -18.59 17.22 -7.15
N GLU A 107 -19.45 18.10 -6.66
CA GLU A 107 -20.07 19.17 -7.46
C GLU A 107 -18.97 19.92 -8.22
N GLY A 108 -18.88 19.70 -9.53
CA GLY A 108 -17.86 20.28 -10.39
C GLY A 108 -17.02 19.29 -11.21
N GLY A 109 -17.30 17.97 -11.16
CA GLY A 109 -16.64 16.97 -12.00
C GLY A 109 -15.16 16.72 -11.65
N ALA A 110 -14.75 16.97 -10.38
CA ALA A 110 -13.41 16.64 -9.91
C ALA A 110 -13.26 15.12 -9.88
N VAL A 111 -12.55 14.59 -10.88
CA VAL A 111 -12.14 13.19 -10.90
C VAL A 111 -11.17 12.97 -9.76
N GLY A 112 -11.43 12.00 -8.87
CA GLY A 112 -10.52 11.64 -7.78
C GLY A 112 -9.14 11.20 -8.29
N PRO A 113 -8.18 10.95 -7.40
CA PRO A 113 -6.84 10.56 -7.80
C PRO A 113 -6.84 9.24 -8.60
N PRO A 114 -5.97 9.10 -9.62
CA PRO A 114 -5.95 7.95 -10.51
C PRO A 114 -5.64 6.65 -9.77
N VAL A 115 -6.14 5.53 -10.29
CA VAL A 115 -5.97 4.20 -9.71
C VAL A 115 -5.52 3.18 -10.75
N VAL A 116 -5.06 2.01 -10.28
CA VAL A 116 -4.81 0.84 -11.13
C VAL A 116 -6.10 0.03 -11.25
N PRO A 117 -6.60 -0.24 -12.46
CA PRO A 117 -7.79 -1.06 -12.65
C PRO A 117 -7.60 -2.48 -12.10
N ASN A 118 -8.69 -3.15 -11.77
CA ASN A 118 -8.70 -4.54 -11.29
C ASN A 118 -7.91 -4.82 -10.00
N SER A 119 -7.56 -3.80 -9.22
CA SER A 119 -6.96 -3.98 -7.89
C SER A 119 -7.93 -4.66 -6.91
N ILE A 120 -7.42 -5.18 -5.80
CA ILE A 120 -8.24 -5.78 -4.73
C ILE A 120 -9.23 -4.76 -4.18
N ALA A 121 -8.75 -3.55 -3.93
CA ALA A 121 -9.52 -2.42 -3.46
C ALA A 121 -8.76 -1.11 -3.76
N TRP A 122 -9.48 -0.01 -3.69
CA TRP A 122 -8.93 1.33 -3.80
C TRP A 122 -9.29 2.13 -2.56
N LEU A 123 -8.30 2.85 -2.03
CA LEU A 123 -8.44 3.75 -0.89
C LEU A 123 -8.21 5.18 -1.38
N ARG A 124 -9.09 6.10 -1.02
CA ARG A 124 -8.87 7.54 -1.15
C ARG A 124 -8.44 8.08 0.20
N CYS A 125 -7.34 8.81 0.21
CA CYS A 125 -6.64 9.20 1.41
C CYS A 125 -6.43 10.71 1.43
N GLU A 126 -6.89 11.39 2.48
CA GLU A 126 -6.67 12.81 2.71
C GLU A 126 -5.50 13.00 3.68
N THR A 127 -4.44 13.68 3.22
CA THR A 127 -3.25 13.95 4.01
C THR A 127 -3.53 15.00 5.08
N PHE A 128 -3.20 14.69 6.32
CA PHE A 128 -3.30 15.64 7.43
C PHE A 128 -1.94 16.01 8.04
N GLN A 129 -0.89 15.22 7.75
CA GLN A 129 0.46 15.49 8.24
C GLN A 129 1.50 14.93 7.28
N ILE A 130 2.56 15.72 7.06
CA ILE A 130 3.76 15.28 6.33
C ILE A 130 4.94 15.45 7.28
N THR A 131 5.76 14.40 7.43
CA THR A 131 6.93 14.41 8.32
C THR A 131 8.18 14.04 7.52
N PRO A 132 9.19 14.93 7.44
CA PRO A 132 10.44 14.62 6.76
C PRO A 132 11.23 13.50 7.45
N MET A 133 11.80 12.59 6.66
CA MET A 133 12.66 11.49 7.09
C MET A 133 13.81 11.33 6.12
N GLU A 134 14.94 11.94 6.38
CA GLU A 134 16.16 11.90 5.58
C GLU A 134 15.92 12.00 4.06
N ASP A 135 15.76 10.88 3.35
CA ASP A 135 15.56 10.80 1.89
C ASP A 135 14.11 10.55 1.46
N HIS A 136 13.18 10.48 2.44
CA HIS A 136 11.75 10.30 2.25
C HIS A 136 10.95 11.28 3.11
N GLU A 137 9.68 11.41 2.78
CA GLU A 137 8.67 12.07 3.61
C GLU A 137 7.54 11.09 3.93
N LEU A 138 7.06 11.11 5.17
CA LEU A 138 5.95 10.30 5.64
C LEU A 138 4.66 11.09 5.52
N PHE A 139 3.77 10.63 4.65
CA PHE A 139 2.44 11.19 4.48
C PHE A 139 1.47 10.40 5.36
N PHE A 140 0.97 11.02 6.43
CA PHE A 140 -0.10 10.47 7.24
C PHE A 140 -1.44 10.96 6.72
N ALA A 141 -2.31 10.03 6.38
CA ALA A 141 -3.58 10.35 5.72
C ALA A 141 -4.74 9.54 6.31
N ARG A 142 -5.92 10.17 6.41
CA ARG A 142 -7.18 9.48 6.70
C ARG A 142 -7.69 8.81 5.46
N VAL A 143 -8.12 7.57 5.58
CA VAL A 143 -8.87 6.89 4.53
C VAL A 143 -10.29 7.41 4.57
N VAL A 144 -10.66 8.24 3.60
CA VAL A 144 -11.99 8.90 3.55
C VAL A 144 -12.99 8.15 2.69
N GLU A 145 -12.51 7.31 1.79
CA GLU A 145 -13.36 6.47 0.94
C GLU A 145 -12.64 5.15 0.62
N VAL A 146 -13.39 4.07 0.54
CA VAL A 146 -12.91 2.73 0.16
C VAL A 146 -13.84 2.15 -0.88
N VAL A 147 -13.30 1.69 -1.99
CA VAL A 147 -14.05 0.94 -3.00
C VAL A 147 -13.50 -0.49 -3.05
N PRO A 148 -14.22 -1.46 -2.45
CA PRO A 148 -13.82 -2.87 -2.52
C PRO A 148 -14.13 -3.44 -3.91
N ASN A 149 -13.27 -4.33 -4.40
CA ASN A 149 -13.46 -4.98 -5.70
C ASN A 149 -13.20 -6.49 -5.62
N ARG A 150 -11.95 -6.91 -5.50
CA ARG A 150 -11.53 -8.32 -5.56
C ARG A 150 -11.05 -8.83 -4.19
N LEU A 151 -11.80 -8.61 -3.12
CA LEU A 151 -11.39 -8.89 -1.72
C LEU A 151 -11.03 -10.36 -1.43
N LYS A 152 -11.39 -11.29 -2.31
CA LYS A 152 -11.04 -12.72 -2.16
C LYS A 152 -9.69 -13.07 -2.77
N GLU A 153 -9.15 -12.19 -3.62
CA GLU A 153 -7.85 -12.42 -4.25
C GLU A 153 -6.71 -12.21 -3.24
N PRO A 154 -5.66 -13.01 -3.31
CA PRO A 154 -4.48 -12.82 -2.48
C PRO A 154 -3.73 -11.56 -2.91
N PRO A 155 -3.17 -10.78 -1.96
CA PRO A 155 -2.38 -9.61 -2.28
C PRO A 155 -1.03 -9.99 -2.91
N LEU A 156 -0.54 -9.11 -3.77
CA LEU A 156 0.83 -9.16 -4.27
C LEU A 156 1.79 -8.73 -3.15
N LEU A 157 2.86 -9.48 -2.96
CA LEU A 157 3.87 -9.23 -1.94
C LEU A 157 5.24 -8.99 -2.57
N TYR A 158 6.08 -8.28 -1.82
CA TYR A 158 7.46 -8.02 -2.21
C TYR A 158 8.42 -8.03 -1.02
N SER A 159 9.62 -8.53 -1.23
CA SER A 159 10.76 -8.24 -0.39
C SER A 159 11.99 -7.93 -1.24
N SER A 160 12.83 -7.01 -0.79
CA SER A 160 14.01 -6.62 -1.58
C SER A 160 15.02 -7.76 -1.77
N ARG A 161 14.97 -8.78 -0.92
CA ARG A 161 15.82 -9.97 -1.04
C ARG A 161 15.23 -11.03 -1.95
N LEU A 162 13.91 -11.28 -1.86
CA LEU A 162 13.26 -12.41 -2.51
C LEU A 162 12.48 -12.02 -3.77
N GLY A 163 12.35 -10.70 -4.04
CA GLY A 163 11.55 -10.18 -5.15
C GLY A 163 10.05 -10.31 -4.93
N TRP A 164 9.31 -10.35 -6.00
CA TRP A 164 7.85 -10.51 -6.02
C TRP A 164 7.43 -11.86 -5.44
N ARG A 165 6.37 -11.84 -4.62
CA ARG A 165 5.83 -13.04 -3.97
C ARG A 165 4.30 -13.03 -4.01
N ILE A 166 3.73 -14.22 -4.01
CA ILE A 166 2.30 -14.48 -3.88
C ILE A 166 2.09 -15.06 -2.49
N THR A 167 0.97 -14.74 -1.83
CA THR A 167 0.58 -15.40 -0.60
C THR A 167 0.28 -16.86 -0.89
N GLY A 168 0.93 -17.75 -0.15
CA GLY A 168 0.69 -19.18 -0.22
C GLY A 168 -0.47 -19.64 0.68
N ASP A 169 -0.42 -20.93 1.01
CA ASP A 169 -1.37 -21.54 1.93
C ASP A 169 -1.37 -20.90 3.32
N LYS A 170 -2.45 -21.10 4.04
CA LYS A 170 -2.54 -20.65 5.45
C LYS A 170 -1.43 -21.28 6.26
N ALA A 171 -0.66 -20.48 6.97
CA ALA A 171 0.42 -20.96 7.84
C ALA A 171 -0.08 -21.81 9.03
N ARG A 172 -1.39 -21.79 9.27
CA ARG A 172 -2.04 -22.53 10.35
C ARG A 172 -2.94 -23.62 9.79
N GLU A 173 -2.82 -24.83 10.32
CA GLU A 173 -3.70 -25.93 9.98
C GLU A 173 -5.16 -25.61 10.33
N PRO A 174 -6.13 -26.01 9.47
CA PRO A 174 -7.55 -25.84 9.77
C PRO A 174 -7.95 -26.51 11.10
N GLY A 175 -8.74 -25.79 11.91
CA GLY A 175 -9.22 -26.31 13.22
C GLY A 175 -8.21 -26.24 14.36
N VAL A 176 -6.96 -25.83 14.12
CA VAL A 176 -5.97 -25.67 15.18
C VAL A 176 -5.97 -24.24 15.72
N SER A 177 -6.26 -24.09 17.00
CA SER A 177 -6.16 -22.82 17.72
C SER A 177 -4.83 -22.74 18.46
N ILE A 178 -3.88 -21.98 17.92
CA ILE A 178 -2.60 -21.72 18.59
C ILE A 178 -2.83 -20.97 19.92
N ARG A 179 -3.81 -20.06 19.96
CA ARG A 179 -4.19 -19.35 21.18
C ARG A 179 -4.58 -20.31 22.29
N ASP A 180 -5.47 -21.28 22.00
CA ASP A 180 -5.95 -22.23 23.01
C ASP A 180 -4.84 -23.15 23.48
N GLN A 181 -3.94 -23.58 22.57
CA GLN A 181 -2.75 -24.33 22.93
C GLN A 181 -1.81 -23.53 23.87
N LEU A 182 -1.65 -22.24 23.65
CA LEU A 182 -0.83 -21.37 24.50
C LEU A 182 -1.50 -21.16 25.87
N LEU A 183 -2.83 -20.92 25.89
CA LEU A 183 -3.59 -20.80 27.15
C LEU A 183 -3.50 -22.08 27.98
N ASP A 184 -3.68 -23.25 27.37
CA ASP A 184 -3.51 -24.54 28.06
C ASP A 184 -2.13 -24.72 28.69
N ARG A 185 -1.07 -24.28 28.00
CA ARG A 185 0.29 -24.27 28.56
C ARG A 185 0.44 -23.30 29.74
N VAL A 186 -0.17 -22.11 29.66
CA VAL A 186 -0.15 -21.13 30.75
C VAL A 186 -0.88 -21.69 31.96
N THR A 187 -2.08 -22.22 31.82
CA THR A 187 -2.87 -22.83 32.91
C THR A 187 -2.15 -24.00 33.56
N LYS A 188 -1.50 -24.86 32.75
CA LYS A 188 -0.69 -25.97 33.30
C LYS A 188 0.54 -25.49 34.08
N ARG A 189 1.14 -24.35 33.67
CA ARG A 189 2.33 -23.81 34.35
C ARG A 189 1.99 -22.96 35.57
N PHE A 190 0.81 -22.32 35.58
CA PHE A 190 0.34 -21.44 36.65
C PHE A 190 -1.12 -21.79 37.02
N PRO A 191 -1.33 -22.90 37.75
CA PRO A 191 -2.69 -23.41 38.02
C PRO A 191 -3.52 -22.55 39.00
N GLU A 192 -2.98 -21.48 39.58
CA GLU A 192 -3.65 -20.62 40.56
C GLU A 192 -4.05 -19.24 40.04
N ASN A 193 -3.98 -19.01 38.73
CA ASN A 193 -4.32 -17.73 38.12
C ASN A 193 -5.72 -17.75 37.46
N ASP A 194 -6.75 -18.15 38.24
CA ASP A 194 -8.18 -17.88 37.94
C ASP A 194 -8.68 -16.69 38.74
#